data_92935014b40d3f8441bbc40cc88ba98c
#
_entry.id   92935014b40d3f8441bbc40cc88ba98c
#
_cell.length_a   1.000
_cell.length_b   1.000
_cell.length_c   1.000
_cell.angle_alpha   90.00
_cell.angle_beta   90.00
_cell.angle_gamma   90.00
#
_symmetry.space_group_name_H-M   'P 1'
#
loop_
_entity.id
_entity.type
_entity.pdbx_description
1 polymer ?
#
loop_
_entity_poly.entity_id
_entity_poly.type
_entity_poly.pdbx_seq_one_letter_code
_entity_poly.pdbx_strand_id
1 'polypeptide(L)' 'MNQLPERLKKLRERKRLKQYALSVRCGLHPDAVRRYETGESNPMPDALISIADELGVSTDYLLGRTSYPYMVDIPEK' A
#
# COMPACT_ATOMS: atom_id res chain seq x y z
N MET A 1 -14.75 -7.36 -1.79
CA MET A 1 -14.07 -6.10 -1.75
C MET A 1 -12.77 -6.24 -1.02
N ASN A 2 -11.75 -5.64 -1.49
CA ASN A 2 -10.47 -5.79 -0.84
C ASN A 2 -10.38 -4.88 0.39
N GLN A 3 -9.37 -5.12 1.20
CA GLN A 3 -9.16 -4.38 2.43
C GLN A 3 -8.14 -3.26 2.26
N LEU A 4 -7.85 -2.89 1.03
CA LEU A 4 -6.81 -1.94 0.75
C LEU A 4 -6.98 -0.61 1.50
N PRO A 5 -8.14 0.05 1.46
CA PRO A 5 -8.24 1.36 2.12
C PRO A 5 -7.88 1.29 3.61
N GLU A 6 -8.41 0.31 4.32
CA GLU A 6 -8.17 0.19 5.75
C GLU A 6 -6.75 -0.19 6.08
N ARG A 7 -6.20 -1.16 5.33
CA ARG A 7 -4.83 -1.59 5.59
C ARG A 7 -3.83 -0.51 5.24
N LEU A 8 -4.08 0.18 4.13
CA LEU A 8 -3.22 1.28 3.73
C LEU A 8 -3.16 2.35 4.82
N LYS A 9 -4.32 2.74 5.33
CA LYS A 9 -4.37 3.75 6.37
C LYS A 9 -3.63 3.30 7.62
N LYS A 10 -3.88 2.08 8.07
CA LYS A 10 -3.23 1.57 9.28
C LYS A 10 -1.71 1.50 9.14
N LEU A 11 -1.25 0.99 8.01
CA LEU A 11 0.19 0.86 7.79
C LEU A 11 0.85 2.22 7.68
N ARG A 12 0.18 3.15 7.01
CA ARG A 12 0.69 4.51 6.88
C ARG A 12 0.82 5.18 8.25
N GLU A 13 -0.21 5.03 9.07
CA GLU A 13 -0.20 5.64 10.40
C GLU A 13 0.87 5.04 11.29
N ARG A 14 1.11 3.74 11.17
CA ARG A 14 2.20 3.11 11.89
C ARG A 14 3.55 3.71 11.54
N LYS A 15 3.71 4.09 10.29
CA LYS A 15 4.94 4.73 9.84
C LYS A 15 4.96 6.21 10.13
N ARG A 16 3.87 6.73 10.70
CA ARG A 16 3.75 8.15 11.05
C ARG A 16 3.91 9.04 9.83
N LEU A 17 3.39 8.60 8.70
CA LEU A 17 3.41 9.36 7.45
C LEU A 17 2.05 9.96 7.20
N LYS A 18 2.04 11.18 6.71
CA LYS A 18 0.81 11.80 6.24
C LYS A 18 0.49 11.28 4.85
N GLN A 19 -0.79 11.38 4.47
CA GLN A 19 -1.22 10.87 3.18
C GLN A 19 -0.41 11.44 2.04
N TYR A 20 -0.23 12.75 2.03
CA TYR A 20 0.50 13.36 0.93
C TYR A 20 1.98 12.95 0.95
N ALA A 21 2.54 12.78 2.14
CA ALA A 21 3.94 12.40 2.25
C ALA A 21 4.17 11.01 1.64
N LEU A 22 3.30 10.06 1.96
CA LEU A 22 3.42 8.74 1.36
C LEU A 22 3.24 8.80 -0.15
N SER A 23 2.28 9.60 -0.62
CA SER A 23 2.05 9.76 -2.05
C SER A 23 3.32 10.22 -2.76
N VAL A 24 3.94 11.26 -2.24
CA VAL A 24 5.15 11.83 -2.84
C VAL A 24 6.31 10.84 -2.79
N ARG A 25 6.47 10.14 -1.67
CA ARG A 25 7.54 9.16 -1.54
C ARG A 25 7.40 8.03 -2.56
N CYS A 26 6.17 7.73 -2.95
CA CYS A 26 5.91 6.69 -3.95
C CYS A 26 5.92 7.22 -5.37
N GLY A 27 6.22 8.50 -5.57
CA GLY A 27 6.23 9.08 -6.90
C GLY A 27 4.85 9.28 -7.47
N LEU A 28 3.84 9.42 -6.62
CA LEU A 28 2.45 9.56 -7.04
C LEU A 28 1.98 10.99 -6.87
N HIS A 29 0.81 11.29 -7.45
CA HIS A 29 0.18 12.57 -7.21
C HIS A 29 0.00 12.77 -5.70
N PRO A 30 0.22 13.98 -5.18
CA PRO A 30 0.14 14.22 -3.73
C PRO A 30 -1.19 13.80 -3.09
N ASP A 31 -2.26 13.74 -3.86
CA ASP A 31 -3.58 13.37 -3.37
C ASP A 31 -3.90 11.89 -3.56
N ALA A 32 -2.96 11.11 -4.09
CA ALA A 32 -3.26 9.73 -4.48
C ALA A 32 -3.63 8.85 -3.29
N VAL A 33 -2.83 8.89 -2.23
CA VAL A 33 -3.08 8.02 -1.08
C VAL A 33 -4.42 8.34 -0.43
N ARG A 34 -4.78 9.63 -0.35
CA ARG A 34 -6.08 10.00 0.18
C ARG A 34 -7.19 9.35 -0.62
N ARG A 35 -7.11 9.40 -1.95
CA ARG A 35 -8.15 8.82 -2.79
C ARG A 35 -8.23 7.31 -2.63
N TYR A 36 -7.08 6.66 -2.46
CA TYR A 36 -7.08 5.21 -2.23
C TYR A 36 -7.70 4.87 -0.88
N GLU A 37 -7.43 5.67 0.13
CA GLU A 37 -7.97 5.40 1.47
C GLU A 37 -9.46 5.70 1.58
N THR A 38 -9.97 6.61 0.76
CA THR A 38 -11.41 6.91 0.76
C THR A 38 -12.20 6.01 -0.18
N GLY A 39 -11.51 5.25 -1.02
CA GLY A 39 -12.17 4.41 -2.00
C GLY A 39 -12.55 5.14 -3.27
N GLU A 40 -12.14 6.41 -3.43
CA GLU A 40 -12.45 7.17 -4.64
C GLU A 40 -11.77 6.57 -5.87
N SER A 41 -10.60 5.98 -5.68
CA SER A 41 -9.91 5.31 -6.77
C SER A 41 -9.09 4.17 -6.22
N ASN A 42 -8.64 3.31 -7.12
CA ASN A 42 -7.79 2.18 -6.78
C ASN A 42 -6.43 2.38 -7.43
N PRO A 43 -5.35 1.98 -6.74
CA PRO A 43 -4.03 2.13 -7.33
C PRO A 43 -3.85 1.19 -8.51
N MET A 44 -3.21 1.71 -9.55
CA MET A 44 -2.74 0.87 -10.64
C MET A 44 -1.61 -0.02 -10.13
N PRO A 45 -1.28 -1.09 -10.85
CA PRO A 45 -0.27 -2.04 -10.37
C PRO A 45 1.04 -1.38 -9.94
N ASP A 46 1.56 -0.46 -10.71
CA ASP A 46 2.83 0.20 -10.36
C ASP A 46 2.70 0.97 -9.06
N ALA A 47 1.60 1.69 -8.89
CA ALA A 47 1.37 2.45 -7.66
C ALA A 47 1.24 1.51 -6.47
N LEU A 48 0.54 0.41 -6.66
CA LEU A 48 0.35 -0.57 -5.60
C LEU A 48 1.68 -1.15 -5.14
N ILE A 49 2.54 -1.50 -6.08
CA ILE A 49 3.86 -2.04 -5.77
C ILE A 49 4.70 -1.01 -5.03
N SER A 50 4.70 0.24 -5.50
CA SER A 50 5.47 1.30 -4.84
C SER A 50 5.02 1.53 -3.41
N ILE A 51 3.71 1.52 -3.18
CA ILE A 51 3.17 1.71 -1.84
C ILE A 51 3.55 0.55 -0.94
N ALA A 52 3.39 -0.68 -1.43
CA ALA A 52 3.74 -1.86 -0.65
C ALA A 52 5.22 -1.85 -0.28
N ASP A 53 6.08 -1.50 -1.24
CA ASP A 53 7.52 -1.42 -0.99
C ASP A 53 7.84 -0.37 0.06
N GLU A 54 7.23 0.80 -0.05
CA GLU A 54 7.49 1.88 0.89
C GLU A 54 7.02 1.50 2.30
N LEU A 55 5.94 0.75 2.40
CA LEU A 55 5.40 0.33 3.68
C LEU A 55 6.03 -0.96 4.20
N GLY A 56 6.85 -1.61 3.39
CA GLY A 56 7.54 -2.83 3.80
C GLY A 56 6.64 -4.05 3.89
N VAL A 57 5.59 -4.10 3.10
CA VAL A 57 4.67 -5.24 3.09
C VAL A 57 4.49 -5.75 1.66
N SER A 58 3.89 -6.93 1.54
CA SER A 58 3.57 -7.47 0.22
C SER A 58 2.30 -6.82 -0.32
N THR A 59 2.16 -6.83 -1.64
CA THR A 59 0.92 -6.36 -2.25
C THR A 59 -0.25 -7.23 -1.85
N ASP A 60 -0.03 -8.53 -1.67
CA ASP A 60 -1.09 -9.43 -1.23
C ASP A 60 -1.62 -9.02 0.15
N TYR A 61 -0.72 -8.67 1.06
CA TYR A 61 -1.16 -8.23 2.37
C TYR A 61 -1.94 -6.92 2.27
N LEU A 62 -1.45 -6.00 1.48
CA LEU A 62 -2.10 -4.70 1.31
C LEU A 62 -3.51 -4.87 0.75
N LEU A 63 -3.69 -5.84 -0.13
CA LEU A 63 -4.99 -6.11 -0.74
C LEU A 63 -5.89 -7.00 0.12
N GLY A 64 -5.37 -7.52 1.23
CA GLY A 64 -6.14 -8.38 2.10
C GLY A 64 -6.22 -9.82 1.66
N ARG A 65 -5.31 -10.25 0.78
CA ARG A 65 -5.29 -11.62 0.29
C ARG A 65 -4.55 -12.57 1.21
N THR A 66 -3.80 -12.03 2.14
CA THR A 66 -3.07 -12.83 3.13
C THR A 66 -2.99 -12.02 4.42
N SER A 67 -2.85 -12.72 5.53
CA SER A 67 -2.61 -12.08 6.83
C SER A 67 -1.12 -11.97 7.14
N TYR A 68 -0.27 -12.49 6.27
CA TYR A 68 1.18 -12.42 6.45
C TYR A 68 1.71 -11.19 5.69
N PRO A 69 2.26 -10.19 6.39
CA PRO A 69 2.58 -8.92 5.75
C PRO A 69 3.81 -8.93 4.84
N TYR A 70 4.71 -9.89 5.01
CA TYR A 70 5.97 -9.83 4.31
C TYR A 70 5.94 -10.64 3.04
N MET A 71 6.84 -10.28 2.11
CA MET A 71 7.00 -11.08 0.91
C MET A 71 7.58 -12.43 1.26
N VAL A 72 7.09 -13.45 0.57
CA VAL A 72 7.60 -14.80 0.78
C VAL A 72 8.65 -15.08 -0.26
N ASP A 73 9.84 -15.42 0.20
CA ASP A 73 10.91 -15.84 -0.70
C ASP A 73 10.66 -17.29 -1.09
N ILE A 74 10.50 -17.51 -2.38
CA ILE A 74 10.30 -18.86 -2.88
C ILE A 74 11.66 -19.34 -3.40
N PRO A 75 12.21 -20.39 -2.78
CA PRO A 75 13.53 -20.87 -3.19
C PRO A 75 13.51 -21.30 -4.64
N GLU A 76 14.57 -20.96 -5.33
CA GLU A 76 14.73 -21.40 -6.69
C GLU A 76 15.21 -22.83 -6.71
N LYS A 77 14.83 -23.54 -7.75
CA LYS A 77 15.22 -24.92 -7.85
C LYS A 77 16.62 -25.07 -8.35
#